data_56b85497329c8aa9a964860d54951974
#
_entry.id   56b85497329c8aa9a964860d54951974
#
_cell.length_a   1.000
_cell.length_b   1.000
_cell.length_c   1.000
_cell.angle_alpha   90.00
_cell.angle_beta   90.00
_cell.angle_gamma   90.00
#
_symmetry.space_group_name_H-M   'P 1'
#
loop_
_entity.id
_entity.type
_entity.pdbx_description
1 polymer ?
#
loop_
_entity_poly.entity_id
_entity_poly.type
_entity_poly.pdbx_seq_one_letter_code
_entity_poly.pdbx_strand_id
1 'polypeptide(L)'
;MGPVFSLLMLGSMVVAQLSAPPTQMGQHGDTHVTAEDSSATSVTPSALPAVPRGKGTVIGGVIQHVDPVRDQLTLHAYGTKPIKILFDERTQVFRDGTRMSLRDLRQDDRAAVETILDGTKIFALSVHMLSKAPMGECQGQVLSYNQSTGELVVNDSLSSKPITLRVAAGTSIVSGQGASPGTSGTSALVKGTLISVKFESDTKGRGITRQIGILAAPGSPFDFSGTISHIDMHSGILAVTTSNGDSSYKISFDPGRFPDSRDLHEGSSVKITAVFDGTRYVAREIEAE
;
A
#
# COMPACT_ATOMS: atom_id res chain seq x y z
N MET A 1 -43.68 -2.01 9.62
CA MET A 1 -43.67 -3.46 9.41
C MET A 1 -42.88 -3.72 8.14
N GLY A 2 -41.65 -4.14 8.27
CA GLY A 2 -40.75 -4.55 7.16
C GLY A 2 -39.70 -5.48 7.73
N PRO A 3 -39.33 -6.57 7.06
CA PRO A 3 -38.60 -7.65 7.66
C PRO A 3 -37.09 -7.41 7.73
N VAL A 4 -36.58 -7.77 8.89
CA VAL A 4 -35.12 -7.86 9.20
C VAL A 4 -34.61 -9.15 8.57
N PHE A 5 -33.64 -9.06 7.65
CA PHE A 5 -32.86 -10.21 7.18
C PHE A 5 -31.56 -10.30 7.97
N SER A 6 -31.53 -11.26 8.89
CA SER A 6 -30.34 -11.70 9.60
C SER A 6 -29.69 -12.82 8.78
N LEU A 7 -28.46 -12.59 8.26
CA LEU A 7 -27.66 -13.60 7.56
C LEU A 7 -26.57 -14.10 8.51
N LEU A 8 -26.81 -15.29 9.12
CA LEU A 8 -25.81 -16.03 9.88
C LEU A 8 -24.90 -16.76 8.88
N MET A 9 -23.60 -16.44 8.85
CA MET A 9 -22.58 -17.25 8.18
C MET A 9 -21.90 -18.15 9.22
N LEU A 10 -22.19 -19.46 9.15
CA LEU A 10 -21.44 -20.50 9.84
C LEU A 10 -20.15 -20.78 9.05
N GLY A 11 -19.00 -20.48 9.63
CA GLY A 11 -17.70 -20.90 9.12
C GLY A 11 -17.38 -22.32 9.61
N SER A 12 -17.28 -23.27 8.70
CA SER A 12 -16.77 -24.62 8.98
C SER A 12 -15.26 -24.64 9.00
N MET A 13 -14.68 -24.92 10.17
CA MET A 13 -13.27 -25.23 10.35
C MET A 13 -13.01 -26.68 9.92
N VAL A 14 -12.24 -26.88 8.85
CA VAL A 14 -11.71 -28.20 8.47
C VAL A 14 -10.31 -28.34 9.08
N VAL A 15 -10.18 -29.24 10.05
CA VAL A 15 -8.91 -29.65 10.63
C VAL A 15 -8.37 -30.77 9.75
N ALA A 16 -7.23 -30.50 9.07
CA ALA A 16 -6.49 -31.53 8.33
C ALA A 16 -5.48 -32.20 9.28
N GLN A 17 -5.69 -33.50 9.53
CA GLN A 17 -4.73 -34.35 10.24
C GLN A 17 -3.61 -34.77 9.30
N LEU A 18 -2.37 -34.47 9.68
CA LEU A 18 -1.17 -35.07 9.05
C LEU A 18 -0.99 -36.50 9.56
N SER A 19 -1.04 -37.45 8.65
CA SER A 19 -0.61 -38.83 8.88
C SER A 19 0.83 -38.99 8.43
N ALA A 20 1.69 -39.49 9.31
CA ALA A 20 3.06 -39.87 9.04
C ALA A 20 3.14 -41.24 8.35
N PRO A 21 4.10 -41.49 7.44
CA PRO A 21 4.31 -42.83 6.86
C PRO A 21 5.20 -43.70 7.74
N PRO A 22 5.02 -45.05 7.68
CA PRO A 22 5.75 -45.98 8.50
C PRO A 22 7.15 -46.30 7.97
N THR A 23 8.06 -46.45 8.91
CA THR A 23 9.44 -46.97 8.74
C THR A 23 9.41 -48.45 8.35
N GLN A 24 10.07 -48.83 7.24
CA GLN A 24 10.40 -50.21 6.97
C GLN A 24 11.92 -50.44 7.12
N MET A 25 12.26 -51.31 8.06
CA MET A 25 13.55 -52.02 8.15
C MET A 25 13.52 -53.27 7.23
N GLY A 26 14.63 -53.57 6.59
CA GLY A 26 14.88 -54.82 5.87
C GLY A 26 16.25 -54.77 5.20
N GLN A 27 17.20 -55.23 5.80
CA GLN A 27 18.05 -56.44 5.82
C GLN A 27 18.76 -56.80 4.47
N HIS A 28 20.11 -56.73 4.59
CA HIS A 28 21.20 -57.57 4.06
C HIS A 28 21.05 -58.35 2.75
N GLY A 29 22.07 -58.16 1.92
CA GLY A 29 22.41 -59.03 0.82
C GLY A 29 23.76 -58.65 0.19
N ASP A 30 24.86 -59.19 0.70
CA ASP A 30 26.20 -59.15 0.07
C ASP A 30 26.16 -59.82 -1.29
N THR A 31 26.69 -59.18 -2.32
CA THR A 31 27.29 -59.86 -3.46
C THR A 31 28.39 -59.01 -4.09
N HIS A 32 29.60 -59.47 -3.93
CA HIS A 32 30.83 -59.04 -4.59
C HIS A 32 30.69 -59.26 -6.11
N VAL A 33 30.88 -58.23 -6.94
CA VAL A 33 31.30 -58.36 -8.33
C VAL A 33 32.29 -57.25 -8.68
N THR A 34 33.38 -57.69 -9.25
CA THR A 34 34.64 -57.06 -9.61
C THR A 34 34.52 -55.88 -10.57
N ALA A 35 35.48 -54.98 -10.44
CA ALA A 35 35.72 -53.76 -11.18
C ALA A 35 35.74 -53.92 -12.71
N GLU A 36 35.14 -52.98 -13.42
CA GLU A 36 35.67 -52.47 -14.67
C GLU A 36 35.65 -50.94 -14.66
N ASP A 37 36.84 -50.41 -14.88
CA ASP A 37 37.20 -49.02 -14.97
C ASP A 37 36.56 -48.38 -16.21
N SER A 38 35.54 -47.55 -15.99
CA SER A 38 35.03 -46.66 -17.00
C SER A 38 35.06 -45.26 -16.41
N SER A 39 36.13 -44.54 -16.73
CA SER A 39 36.28 -43.11 -16.46
C SER A 39 35.20 -42.32 -17.22
N ALA A 40 33.97 -42.34 -16.70
CA ALA A 40 32.95 -41.41 -17.07
C ALA A 40 33.23 -40.11 -16.33
N THR A 41 33.77 -39.12 -17.02
CA THR A 41 33.85 -37.74 -16.56
C THR A 41 32.43 -37.29 -16.27
N SER A 42 32.03 -37.43 -15.00
CA SER A 42 30.77 -36.84 -14.51
C SER A 42 30.91 -35.34 -14.57
N VAL A 43 30.38 -34.74 -15.64
CA VAL A 43 30.13 -33.28 -15.67
C VAL A 43 29.12 -33.02 -14.59
N THR A 44 29.60 -32.62 -13.41
CA THR A 44 28.75 -32.14 -12.36
C THR A 44 27.98 -30.94 -12.92
N PRO A 45 26.64 -30.97 -12.97
CA PRO A 45 25.91 -29.81 -13.43
C PRO A 45 26.31 -28.66 -12.53
N SER A 46 26.82 -27.58 -13.12
CA SER A 46 27.22 -26.39 -12.41
C SER A 46 26.01 -25.91 -11.57
N ALA A 47 26.09 -26.16 -10.28
CA ALA A 47 25.01 -25.73 -9.37
C ALA A 47 24.89 -24.23 -9.49
N LEU A 48 23.70 -23.74 -9.85
CA LEU A 48 23.41 -22.31 -9.86
C LEU A 48 23.78 -21.72 -8.49
N PRO A 49 24.42 -20.54 -8.46
CA PRO A 49 24.73 -19.87 -7.21
C PRO A 49 23.48 -19.74 -6.33
N ALA A 50 23.65 -19.82 -5.02
CA ALA A 50 22.52 -19.64 -4.10
C ALA A 50 21.82 -18.29 -4.35
N VAL A 51 20.49 -18.26 -4.18
CA VAL A 51 19.74 -17.00 -4.27
C VAL A 51 20.30 -16.02 -3.24
N PRO A 52 20.58 -14.76 -3.61
CA PRO A 52 21.06 -13.75 -2.67
C PRO A 52 20.15 -13.63 -1.43
N ARG A 53 20.73 -13.49 -0.26
CA ARG A 53 20.00 -13.28 0.98
C ARG A 53 20.07 -11.79 1.33
N GLY A 54 18.93 -11.09 1.32
CA GLY A 54 18.85 -9.66 1.62
C GLY A 54 17.41 -9.22 1.87
N LYS A 55 17.24 -7.92 2.10
CA LYS A 55 15.88 -7.35 2.20
C LYS A 55 15.24 -7.37 0.82
N GLY A 56 14.13 -8.08 0.70
CA GLY A 56 13.28 -8.04 -0.49
C GLY A 56 12.49 -6.73 -0.55
N THR A 57 12.23 -6.26 -1.75
CA THR A 57 11.28 -5.16 -2.02
C THR A 57 10.49 -5.47 -3.28
N VAL A 58 9.28 -4.92 -3.37
CA VAL A 58 8.44 -5.04 -4.55
C VAL A 58 8.45 -3.72 -5.31
N ILE A 59 8.83 -3.77 -6.57
CA ILE A 59 8.88 -2.60 -7.45
C ILE A 59 7.81 -2.75 -8.53
N GLY A 60 6.82 -1.85 -8.53
CA GLY A 60 5.81 -1.79 -9.57
C GLY A 60 6.22 -0.88 -10.72
N GLY A 61 5.90 -1.27 -11.97
CA GLY A 61 6.23 -0.45 -13.13
C GLY A 61 5.78 -1.05 -14.46
N VAL A 62 6.33 -0.48 -15.53
CA VAL A 62 6.14 -0.94 -16.91
C VAL A 62 7.47 -1.48 -17.42
N ILE A 63 7.47 -2.66 -18.01
CA ILE A 63 8.65 -3.25 -18.64
C ILE A 63 8.96 -2.45 -19.90
N GLN A 64 10.11 -1.79 -19.93
CA GLN A 64 10.56 -1.04 -21.11
C GLN A 64 11.35 -1.90 -22.07
N HIS A 65 12.12 -2.82 -21.54
CA HIS A 65 12.98 -3.69 -22.35
C HIS A 65 13.27 -4.99 -21.60
N VAL A 66 13.32 -6.09 -22.33
CA VAL A 66 13.79 -7.40 -21.85
C VAL A 66 14.97 -7.80 -22.70
N ASP A 67 16.12 -8.00 -22.08
CA ASP A 67 17.35 -8.48 -22.72
C ASP A 67 17.67 -9.91 -22.24
N PRO A 68 17.24 -10.94 -22.98
CA PRO A 68 17.46 -12.31 -22.58
C PRO A 68 18.91 -12.78 -22.74
N VAL A 69 19.74 -12.01 -23.47
CA VAL A 69 21.18 -12.34 -23.64
C VAL A 69 21.98 -11.90 -22.41
N ARG A 70 21.56 -10.82 -21.77
CA ARG A 70 22.19 -10.30 -20.55
C ARG A 70 21.43 -10.66 -19.28
N ASP A 71 20.38 -11.45 -19.38
CA ASP A 71 19.47 -11.81 -18.28
C ASP A 71 19.02 -10.59 -17.50
N GLN A 72 18.57 -9.56 -18.24
CA GLN A 72 18.22 -8.26 -17.67
C GLN A 72 16.89 -7.74 -18.21
N LEU A 73 16.07 -7.21 -17.31
CA LEU A 73 14.91 -6.39 -17.67
C LEU A 73 15.11 -4.96 -17.21
N THR A 74 14.57 -4.01 -17.98
CA THR A 74 14.50 -2.60 -17.63
C THR A 74 13.08 -2.28 -17.26
N LEU A 75 12.85 -1.91 -15.99
CA LEU A 75 11.56 -1.52 -15.45
C LEU A 75 11.49 -0.01 -15.27
N HIS A 76 10.47 0.63 -15.84
CA HIS A 76 10.13 2.00 -15.54
C HIS A 76 9.19 2.03 -14.34
N ALA A 77 9.76 2.17 -13.16
CA ALA A 77 9.00 2.31 -11.93
C ALA A 77 8.37 3.71 -11.85
N TYR A 78 7.24 3.81 -11.16
CA TYR A 78 6.48 5.06 -11.07
C TYR A 78 7.30 6.18 -10.43
N GLY A 79 7.37 7.33 -11.10
CA GLY A 79 8.04 8.54 -10.60
C GLY A 79 9.55 8.46 -10.49
N THR A 80 10.20 7.42 -11.03
CA THR A 80 11.64 7.21 -10.96
C THR A 80 12.27 7.04 -12.35
N LYS A 81 13.61 7.09 -12.39
CA LYS A 81 14.37 6.68 -13.59
C LYS A 81 14.20 5.18 -13.83
N PRO A 82 14.32 4.69 -15.08
CA PRO A 82 14.31 3.27 -15.39
C PRO A 82 15.34 2.51 -14.55
N ILE A 83 14.90 1.37 -14.02
CA ILE A 83 15.70 0.51 -13.15
C ILE A 83 16.05 -0.76 -13.92
N LYS A 84 17.33 -1.14 -13.90
CA LYS A 84 17.81 -2.39 -14.45
C LYS A 84 17.75 -3.47 -13.38
N ILE A 85 17.09 -4.58 -13.70
CA ILE A 85 16.85 -5.70 -12.80
C ILE A 85 17.38 -6.96 -13.50
N LEU A 86 18.25 -7.68 -12.82
CA LEU A 86 18.75 -8.97 -13.30
C LEU A 86 17.73 -10.07 -13.01
N PHE A 87 17.71 -11.09 -13.85
CA PHE A 87 16.91 -12.29 -13.65
C PHE A 87 17.71 -13.52 -14.11
N ASP A 88 17.29 -14.71 -13.73
CA ASP A 88 17.82 -15.98 -14.22
C ASP A 88 16.72 -17.04 -14.26
N GLU A 89 17.10 -18.29 -14.50
CA GLU A 89 16.18 -19.44 -14.59
C GLU A 89 15.37 -19.68 -13.29
N ARG A 90 15.83 -19.16 -12.15
CA ARG A 90 15.14 -19.25 -10.85
C ARG A 90 14.05 -18.20 -10.71
N THR A 91 14.10 -17.11 -11.49
CA THR A 91 13.10 -16.06 -11.47
C THR A 91 11.76 -16.61 -11.91
N GLN A 92 10.76 -16.49 -11.03
CA GLN A 92 9.42 -16.96 -11.32
C GLN A 92 8.62 -15.87 -12.02
N VAL A 93 7.89 -16.25 -13.06
CA VAL A 93 7.01 -15.32 -13.78
C VAL A 93 5.57 -15.77 -13.65
N PHE A 94 4.69 -14.83 -13.34
CA PHE A 94 3.27 -15.06 -13.22
C PHE A 94 2.49 -14.02 -14.01
N ARG A 95 1.37 -14.42 -14.63
CA ARG A 95 0.37 -13.52 -15.19
C ARG A 95 -0.97 -13.82 -14.53
N ASP A 96 -1.50 -12.84 -13.82
CA ASP A 96 -2.76 -12.98 -13.07
C ASP A 96 -2.78 -14.24 -12.17
N GLY A 97 -1.64 -14.55 -11.52
CA GLY A 97 -1.47 -15.72 -10.66
C GLY A 97 -1.09 -17.03 -11.38
N THR A 98 -1.14 -17.08 -12.71
CA THR A 98 -0.74 -18.26 -13.48
C THR A 98 0.75 -18.19 -13.83
N ARG A 99 1.49 -19.29 -13.56
CA ARG A 99 2.92 -19.37 -13.87
C ARG A 99 3.15 -19.36 -15.38
N MET A 100 4.15 -18.57 -15.81
CA MET A 100 4.54 -18.41 -17.22
C MET A 100 6.05 -18.55 -17.39
N SER A 101 6.49 -18.53 -18.64
CA SER A 101 7.90 -18.52 -19.01
C SER A 101 8.47 -17.10 -18.99
N LEU A 102 9.76 -16.96 -18.67
CA LEU A 102 10.51 -15.70 -18.84
C LEU A 102 10.44 -15.16 -20.28
N ARG A 103 10.29 -16.05 -21.26
CA ARG A 103 10.17 -15.69 -22.68
C ARG A 103 8.84 -15.00 -23.02
N ASP A 104 7.87 -15.06 -22.12
CA ASP A 104 6.55 -14.44 -22.30
C ASP A 104 6.50 -12.99 -21.82
N LEU A 105 7.59 -12.50 -21.19
CA LEU A 105 7.72 -11.09 -20.85
C LEU A 105 7.80 -10.24 -22.11
N ARG A 106 6.99 -9.20 -22.19
CA ARG A 106 6.94 -8.27 -23.30
C ARG A 106 7.22 -6.84 -22.84
N GLN A 107 7.73 -6.04 -23.76
CA GLN A 107 7.75 -4.61 -23.61
C GLN A 107 6.30 -4.10 -23.41
N ASP A 108 6.14 -3.07 -22.62
CA ASP A 108 4.88 -2.45 -22.21
C ASP A 108 4.00 -3.30 -21.27
N ASP A 109 4.41 -4.53 -20.91
CA ASP A 109 3.77 -5.28 -19.85
C ASP A 109 3.90 -4.52 -18.52
N ARG A 110 2.81 -4.47 -17.77
CA ARG A 110 2.79 -3.96 -16.40
C ARG A 110 3.16 -5.08 -15.45
N ALA A 111 4.11 -4.81 -14.58
CA ALA A 111 4.60 -5.82 -13.67
C ALA A 111 4.85 -5.26 -12.27
N ALA A 112 4.62 -6.10 -11.27
CA ALA A 112 5.18 -5.98 -9.94
C ALA A 112 6.33 -6.99 -9.84
N VAL A 113 7.54 -6.50 -9.59
CA VAL A 113 8.74 -7.32 -9.51
C VAL A 113 9.19 -7.40 -8.06
N GLU A 114 9.17 -8.60 -7.51
CA GLU A 114 9.78 -8.86 -6.22
C GLU A 114 11.29 -8.96 -6.42
N THR A 115 12.03 -8.11 -5.73
CA THR A 115 13.46 -7.96 -5.95
C THR A 115 14.23 -8.13 -4.65
N ILE A 116 15.48 -8.51 -4.80
CA ILE A 116 16.47 -8.55 -3.72
C ILE A 116 17.72 -7.81 -4.16
N LEU A 117 18.37 -7.14 -3.21
CA LEU A 117 19.63 -6.44 -3.48
C LEU A 117 20.80 -7.40 -3.27
N ASP A 118 21.65 -7.55 -4.29
CA ASP A 118 22.90 -8.28 -4.24
C ASP A 118 24.06 -7.34 -4.53
N GLY A 119 24.71 -6.85 -3.49
CA GLY A 119 25.69 -5.77 -3.58
C GLY A 119 25.03 -4.49 -4.11
N THR A 120 25.41 -4.08 -5.33
CA THR A 120 24.84 -2.93 -6.04
C THR A 120 23.84 -3.33 -7.13
N LYS A 121 23.59 -4.63 -7.32
CA LYS A 121 22.72 -5.16 -8.36
C LYS A 121 21.36 -5.53 -7.76
N ILE A 122 20.31 -5.25 -8.51
CA ILE A 122 18.94 -5.63 -8.16
C ILE A 122 18.63 -6.92 -8.93
N PHE A 123 18.19 -7.95 -8.23
CA PHE A 123 17.86 -9.25 -8.78
C PHE A 123 16.37 -9.55 -8.59
N ALA A 124 15.69 -10.04 -9.64
CA ALA A 124 14.29 -10.43 -9.59
C ALA A 124 14.13 -11.84 -9.02
N LEU A 125 13.36 -11.97 -7.94
CA LEU A 125 12.90 -13.26 -7.42
C LEU A 125 11.65 -13.72 -8.16
N SER A 126 10.69 -12.80 -8.33
CA SER A 126 9.48 -13.06 -9.09
C SER A 126 9.03 -11.83 -9.88
N VAL A 127 8.37 -12.07 -11.02
CA VAL A 127 7.76 -11.05 -11.86
C VAL A 127 6.28 -11.37 -11.99
N HIS A 128 5.44 -10.53 -11.43
CA HIS A 128 3.99 -10.65 -11.52
C HIS A 128 3.46 -9.68 -12.57
N MET A 129 3.12 -10.21 -13.74
CA MET A 129 2.47 -9.43 -14.79
C MET A 129 0.99 -9.22 -14.46
N LEU A 130 0.53 -8.00 -14.65
CA LEU A 130 -0.82 -7.58 -14.31
C LEU A 130 -1.57 -7.23 -15.58
N SER A 131 -2.64 -7.96 -15.88
CA SER A 131 -3.54 -7.65 -17.01
C SER A 131 -4.31 -6.36 -16.77
N LYS A 132 -4.54 -6.01 -15.49
CA LYS A 132 -5.12 -4.73 -15.07
C LYS A 132 -4.00 -3.73 -14.73
N ALA A 133 -4.26 -2.45 -14.97
CA ALA A 133 -3.36 -1.40 -14.51
C ALA A 133 -3.14 -1.51 -13.00
N PRO A 134 -1.88 -1.46 -12.51
CA PRO A 134 -1.65 -1.43 -11.07
C PRO A 134 -2.36 -0.21 -10.48
N MET A 135 -3.13 -0.47 -9.44
CA MET A 135 -3.83 0.56 -8.68
C MET A 135 -2.97 0.95 -7.49
N GLY A 136 -2.82 2.24 -7.29
CA GLY A 136 -2.24 2.82 -6.09
C GLY A 136 -3.30 3.57 -5.31
N GLU A 137 -3.06 3.71 -4.03
CA GLU A 137 -3.85 4.55 -3.14
C GLU A 137 -2.92 5.45 -2.34
N CYS A 138 -3.29 6.72 -2.20
CA CYS A 138 -2.61 7.65 -1.32
C CYS A 138 -3.63 8.47 -0.54
N GLN A 139 -3.22 8.92 0.65
CA GLN A 139 -4.01 9.82 1.48
C GLN A 139 -3.13 10.99 1.90
N GLY A 140 -3.61 12.20 1.69
CA GLY A 140 -2.83 13.37 2.02
C GLY A 140 -3.55 14.67 1.73
N GLN A 141 -2.81 15.76 1.87
CA GLN A 141 -3.32 17.11 1.65
C GLN A 141 -3.03 17.59 0.24
N VAL A 142 -4.01 18.26 -0.37
CA VAL A 142 -3.83 18.95 -1.64
C VAL A 142 -2.85 20.12 -1.43
N LEU A 143 -1.72 20.08 -2.15
CA LEU A 143 -0.80 21.21 -2.23
C LEU A 143 -1.21 22.18 -3.32
N SER A 144 -1.59 21.64 -4.48
CA SER A 144 -2.10 22.41 -5.61
C SER A 144 -2.94 21.53 -6.53
N TYR A 145 -3.91 22.16 -7.20
CA TYR A 145 -4.65 21.58 -8.29
C TYR A 145 -4.76 22.59 -9.44
N ASN A 146 -4.34 22.17 -10.62
CA ASN A 146 -4.47 22.98 -11.83
C ASN A 146 -5.60 22.43 -12.71
N GLN A 147 -6.70 23.14 -12.74
CA GLN A 147 -7.89 22.72 -13.46
C GLN A 147 -7.67 22.63 -14.99
N SER A 148 -6.80 23.47 -15.57
CA SER A 148 -6.56 23.49 -17.03
C SER A 148 -5.73 22.29 -17.49
N THR A 149 -4.77 21.81 -16.69
CA THR A 149 -3.92 20.66 -17.01
C THR A 149 -4.41 19.37 -16.36
N GLY A 150 -5.29 19.46 -15.38
CA GLY A 150 -5.73 18.35 -14.53
C GLY A 150 -4.63 17.88 -13.56
N GLU A 151 -3.58 18.64 -13.35
CA GLU A 151 -2.48 18.27 -12.46
C GLU A 151 -2.86 18.48 -11.00
N LEU A 152 -2.75 17.44 -10.20
CA LEU A 152 -3.01 17.42 -8.78
C LEU A 152 -1.74 17.03 -8.03
N VAL A 153 -1.27 17.89 -7.12
CA VAL A 153 -0.12 17.62 -6.26
C VAL A 153 -0.62 17.38 -4.84
N VAL A 154 -0.27 16.22 -4.29
CA VAL A 154 -0.69 15.77 -2.97
C VAL A 154 0.54 15.57 -2.08
N ASN A 155 0.49 16.13 -0.88
CA ASN A 155 1.43 15.81 0.19
C ASN A 155 0.93 14.54 0.88
N ASP A 156 1.43 13.40 0.42
CA ASP A 156 1.03 12.09 0.91
C ASP A 156 1.55 11.84 2.33
N SER A 157 0.74 11.20 3.17
CA SER A 157 1.08 10.91 4.57
C SER A 157 2.20 9.89 4.74
N LEU A 158 2.43 9.05 3.73
CA LEU A 158 3.42 7.96 3.76
C LEU A 158 4.68 8.29 2.95
N SER A 159 4.64 9.32 2.09
CA SER A 159 5.75 9.68 1.21
C SER A 159 6.52 10.90 1.74
N SER A 160 7.84 10.85 1.68
CA SER A 160 8.69 12.01 2.00
C SER A 160 8.65 13.11 0.93
N LYS A 161 8.06 12.84 -0.24
CA LYS A 161 7.95 13.78 -1.37
C LYS A 161 6.50 13.86 -1.84
N PRO A 162 6.06 15.04 -2.29
CA PRO A 162 4.74 15.18 -2.88
C PRO A 162 4.56 14.26 -4.10
N ILE A 163 3.34 13.75 -4.24
CA ILE A 163 2.94 12.90 -5.37
C ILE A 163 2.19 13.77 -6.37
N THR A 164 2.59 13.68 -7.64
CA THR A 164 1.91 14.37 -8.74
C THR A 164 1.04 13.37 -9.49
N LEU A 165 -0.26 13.66 -9.55
CA LEU A 165 -1.28 12.84 -10.20
C LEU A 165 -1.99 13.67 -11.28
N ARG A 166 -2.63 13.00 -12.22
CA ARG A 166 -3.49 13.63 -13.22
C ARG A 166 -4.95 13.27 -12.97
N VAL A 167 -5.76 14.27 -12.74
CA VAL A 167 -7.22 14.14 -12.68
C VAL A 167 -7.75 14.05 -14.10
N ALA A 168 -8.22 12.87 -14.50
CA ALA A 168 -8.77 12.62 -15.84
C ALA A 168 -10.25 13.01 -15.89
N ALA A 169 -10.74 13.30 -17.11
CA ALA A 169 -12.17 13.35 -17.34
C ALA A 169 -12.80 11.99 -16.97
N GLY A 170 -13.79 11.97 -16.09
CA GLY A 170 -14.40 10.75 -15.56
C GLY A 170 -13.81 10.26 -14.22
N THR A 171 -12.86 11.00 -13.62
CA THR A 171 -12.49 10.76 -12.22
C THR A 171 -13.72 10.97 -11.33
N SER A 172 -14.06 9.94 -10.54
CA SER A 172 -15.15 10.03 -9.56
C SER A 172 -14.67 10.84 -8.34
N ILE A 173 -15.36 11.93 -8.00
CA ILE A 173 -15.08 12.69 -6.79
C ILE A 173 -16.23 12.49 -5.81
N VAL A 174 -15.94 11.88 -4.68
CA VAL A 174 -16.90 11.54 -3.64
C VAL A 174 -16.62 12.41 -2.42
N SER A 175 -17.66 13.11 -1.96
CA SER A 175 -17.57 13.91 -0.74
C SER A 175 -17.98 13.07 0.46
N GLY A 176 -17.09 12.96 1.46
CA GLY A 176 -17.38 12.38 2.76
C GLY A 176 -18.13 13.36 3.69
N GLN A 177 -18.35 12.97 4.94
CA GLN A 177 -19.02 13.82 5.96
C GLN A 177 -18.30 15.14 6.23
N GLY A 178 -17.00 15.23 5.96
CA GLY A 178 -16.19 16.43 6.13
C GLY A 178 -16.09 17.35 4.92
N ALA A 179 -16.97 17.18 3.92
CA ALA A 179 -17.01 18.08 2.78
C ALA A 179 -17.90 19.29 3.09
N SER A 180 -17.43 20.49 2.75
CA SER A 180 -18.23 21.70 2.91
C SER A 180 -19.49 21.61 2.04
N PRO A 181 -20.67 21.98 2.57
CA PRO A 181 -21.90 22.03 1.81
C PRO A 181 -21.74 22.93 0.58
N GLY A 182 -22.14 22.44 -0.59
CA GLY A 182 -22.08 23.19 -1.85
C GLY A 182 -20.79 23.11 -2.63
N THR A 183 -19.74 22.47 -2.12
CA THR A 183 -18.49 22.27 -2.87
C THR A 183 -18.46 20.85 -3.41
N SER A 184 -18.62 20.67 -4.70
CA SER A 184 -18.63 19.36 -5.36
C SER A 184 -17.68 19.31 -6.54
N GLY A 185 -17.20 18.09 -6.85
CA GLY A 185 -16.31 17.89 -7.98
C GLY A 185 -14.92 18.48 -7.77
N THR A 186 -14.31 18.94 -8.83
CA THR A 186 -12.93 19.47 -8.81
C THR A 186 -12.78 20.78 -8.06
N SER A 187 -13.86 21.54 -7.85
CA SER A 187 -13.82 22.78 -7.04
C SER A 187 -13.50 22.54 -5.56
N ALA A 188 -13.68 21.32 -5.07
CA ALA A 188 -13.28 20.91 -3.73
C ALA A 188 -11.78 20.66 -3.57
N LEU A 189 -11.01 20.58 -4.66
CA LEU A 189 -9.57 20.31 -4.64
C LEU A 189 -8.77 21.59 -4.38
N VAL A 190 -9.12 22.30 -3.30
CA VAL A 190 -8.37 23.49 -2.88
C VAL A 190 -7.19 23.12 -1.99
N LYS A 191 -6.19 23.99 -1.92
CA LYS A 191 -5.03 23.78 -1.06
C LYS A 191 -5.47 23.54 0.39
N GLY A 192 -4.88 22.52 1.00
CA GLY A 192 -5.18 22.11 2.38
C GLY A 192 -6.31 21.08 2.48
N THR A 193 -7.09 20.81 1.42
CA THR A 193 -8.09 19.74 1.46
C THR A 193 -7.42 18.39 1.71
N LEU A 194 -7.90 17.66 2.71
CA LEU A 194 -7.48 16.28 2.97
C LEU A 194 -8.28 15.34 2.07
N ILE A 195 -7.59 14.52 1.31
CA ILE A 195 -8.18 13.62 0.33
C ILE A 195 -7.60 12.22 0.43
N SER A 196 -8.40 11.23 -0.01
CA SER A 196 -7.92 9.92 -0.40
C SER A 196 -8.00 9.80 -1.92
N VAL A 197 -7.01 9.22 -2.56
CA VAL A 197 -6.97 9.10 -4.02
C VAL A 197 -6.66 7.67 -4.41
N LYS A 198 -7.53 7.08 -5.25
CA LYS A 198 -7.23 5.85 -5.97
C LYS A 198 -6.81 6.20 -7.38
N PHE A 199 -5.66 5.70 -7.80
CA PHE A 199 -5.09 6.01 -9.10
C PHE A 199 -4.53 4.77 -9.77
N GLU A 200 -4.45 4.82 -11.09
CA GLU A 200 -3.78 3.84 -11.93
C GLU A 200 -2.60 4.51 -12.62
N SER A 201 -1.63 3.72 -13.02
CA SER A 201 -0.57 4.25 -13.86
C SER A 201 -0.94 4.18 -15.34
N ASP A 202 -0.65 5.25 -16.07
CA ASP A 202 -0.67 5.21 -17.54
C ASP A 202 0.58 4.48 -18.09
N THR A 203 0.61 4.30 -19.42
CA THR A 203 1.74 3.68 -20.13
C THR A 203 3.05 4.46 -20.00
N LYS A 204 2.99 5.72 -19.57
CA LYS A 204 4.15 6.59 -19.34
C LYS A 204 4.57 6.66 -17.87
N GLY A 205 3.98 5.83 -17.00
CA GLY A 205 4.27 5.81 -15.57
C GLY A 205 3.67 6.97 -14.78
N ARG A 206 2.71 7.74 -15.36
CA ARG A 206 2.04 8.83 -14.64
C ARG A 206 0.80 8.31 -13.94
N GLY A 207 0.60 8.71 -12.69
CA GLY A 207 -0.59 8.37 -11.94
C GLY A 207 -1.83 9.10 -12.50
N ILE A 208 -2.82 8.34 -12.94
CA ILE A 208 -4.12 8.84 -13.41
C ILE A 208 -5.15 8.53 -12.35
N THR A 209 -5.79 9.54 -11.80
CA THR A 209 -6.82 9.36 -10.76
C THR A 209 -8.06 8.67 -11.32
N ARG A 210 -8.61 7.73 -10.54
CA ARG A 210 -9.88 7.05 -10.81
C ARG A 210 -10.95 7.51 -9.86
N GLN A 211 -10.57 7.69 -8.60
CA GLN A 211 -11.48 8.15 -7.55
C GLN A 211 -10.74 9.08 -6.60
N ILE A 212 -11.39 10.14 -6.20
CA ILE A 212 -10.93 11.05 -5.15
C ILE A 212 -12.03 11.11 -4.09
N GLY A 213 -11.69 10.80 -2.85
CA GLY A 213 -12.56 11.00 -1.68
C GLY A 213 -12.14 12.27 -0.95
N ILE A 214 -13.06 13.21 -0.75
CA ILE A 214 -12.83 14.38 0.08
C ILE A 214 -13.06 13.96 1.54
N LEU A 215 -12.02 13.98 2.34
CA LEU A 215 -12.07 13.58 3.76
C LEU A 215 -12.35 14.79 4.65
N ALA A 216 -11.67 15.92 4.40
CA ALA A 216 -11.88 17.16 5.11
C ALA A 216 -11.50 18.34 4.23
N ALA A 217 -12.38 19.32 4.10
CA ALA A 217 -12.09 20.60 3.47
C ALA A 217 -11.73 21.65 4.52
N PRO A 218 -10.85 22.62 4.24
CA PRO A 218 -10.61 23.73 5.15
C PRO A 218 -11.93 24.46 5.51
N GLY A 219 -12.16 24.66 6.80
CA GLY A 219 -13.38 25.26 7.32
C GLY A 219 -14.51 24.28 7.65
N SER A 220 -14.37 22.99 7.32
CA SER A 220 -15.39 21.98 7.64
C SER A 220 -15.45 21.69 9.13
N PRO A 221 -16.64 21.64 9.74
CA PRO A 221 -16.84 21.23 11.13
C PRO A 221 -16.78 19.69 11.26
N PHE A 222 -16.32 19.23 12.40
CA PHE A 222 -16.26 17.82 12.80
C PHE A 222 -16.63 17.70 14.28
N ASP A 223 -17.41 16.67 14.59
CA ASP A 223 -17.72 16.29 15.95
C ASP A 223 -16.98 14.99 16.30
N PHE A 224 -16.24 15.03 17.38
CA PHE A 224 -15.50 13.89 17.92
C PHE A 224 -16.06 13.53 19.30
N SER A 225 -16.45 12.29 19.49
CA SER A 225 -16.84 11.75 20.80
C SER A 225 -15.99 10.54 21.12
N GLY A 226 -15.46 10.48 22.33
CA GLY A 226 -14.64 9.38 22.78
C GLY A 226 -13.84 9.70 24.03
N THR A 227 -12.77 8.94 24.23
CA THR A 227 -11.92 9.05 25.42
C THR A 227 -10.59 9.72 25.06
N ILE A 228 -10.15 10.64 25.92
CA ILE A 228 -8.83 11.27 25.79
C ILE A 228 -7.76 10.21 26.01
N SER A 229 -6.97 9.93 24.98
CA SER A 229 -5.81 9.03 25.07
C SER A 229 -4.51 9.76 25.37
N HIS A 230 -4.47 11.06 25.10
CA HIS A 230 -3.33 11.93 25.42
C HIS A 230 -3.78 13.38 25.50
N ILE A 231 -3.25 14.15 26.45
CA ILE A 231 -3.47 15.59 26.55
C ILE A 231 -2.17 16.31 26.93
N ASP A 232 -1.81 17.33 26.18
CA ASP A 232 -0.68 18.20 26.45
C ASP A 232 -1.17 19.66 26.52
N MET A 233 -1.31 20.16 27.74
CA MET A 233 -1.75 21.54 28.02
C MET A 233 -0.72 22.59 27.60
N HIS A 234 0.56 22.20 27.48
CA HIS A 234 1.60 23.16 27.10
C HIS A 234 1.59 23.43 25.59
N SER A 235 1.46 22.39 24.79
CA SER A 235 1.38 22.51 23.33
C SER A 235 -0.05 22.70 22.81
N GLY A 236 -1.06 22.59 23.68
CA GLY A 236 -2.46 22.71 23.30
C GLY A 236 -2.89 21.59 22.34
N ILE A 237 -2.51 20.35 22.66
CA ILE A 237 -2.82 19.18 21.84
C ILE A 237 -3.53 18.14 22.71
N LEU A 238 -4.60 17.59 22.18
CA LEU A 238 -5.25 16.41 22.75
C LEU A 238 -5.47 15.35 21.68
N ALA A 239 -5.43 14.08 22.06
CA ALA A 239 -5.78 12.96 21.22
C ALA A 239 -7.03 12.28 21.77
N VAL A 240 -8.05 12.11 20.91
CA VAL A 240 -9.29 11.40 21.25
C VAL A 240 -9.35 10.11 20.50
N THR A 241 -9.56 9.02 21.24
CA THR A 241 -9.86 7.71 20.68
C THR A 241 -11.37 7.54 20.63
N THR A 242 -11.92 7.24 19.46
CA THR A 242 -13.35 7.03 19.29
C THR A 242 -13.85 5.86 20.13
N SER A 243 -15.13 5.86 20.47
CA SER A 243 -15.78 4.81 21.29
C SER A 243 -15.61 3.40 20.73
N ASN A 244 -15.43 3.26 19.41
CA ASN A 244 -15.18 1.96 18.74
C ASN A 244 -13.70 1.52 18.84
N GLY A 245 -12.80 2.34 19.37
CA GLY A 245 -11.37 2.04 19.48
C GLY A 245 -10.58 2.04 18.17
N ASP A 246 -11.25 2.24 17.02
CA ASP A 246 -10.65 2.04 15.69
C ASP A 246 -9.85 3.25 15.19
N SER A 247 -10.06 4.43 15.77
CA SER A 247 -9.44 5.66 15.29
C SER A 247 -9.05 6.59 16.44
N SER A 248 -7.87 7.20 16.31
CA SER A 248 -7.42 8.26 17.21
C SER A 248 -7.21 9.54 16.41
N TYR A 249 -7.76 10.63 16.90
CA TYR A 249 -7.71 11.96 16.27
C TYR A 249 -6.93 12.94 17.14
N LYS A 250 -5.96 13.59 16.51
CA LYS A 250 -5.18 14.66 17.15
C LYS A 250 -5.87 16.00 16.90
N ILE A 251 -6.26 16.68 17.96
CA ILE A 251 -6.99 17.93 17.93
C ILE A 251 -6.17 19.00 18.65
N SER A 252 -5.99 20.14 18.02
CA SER A 252 -5.35 21.31 18.62
C SER A 252 -6.38 22.16 19.35
N PHE A 253 -6.04 22.69 20.50
CA PHE A 253 -6.87 23.60 21.25
C PHE A 253 -6.03 24.70 21.93
N ASP A 254 -6.66 25.79 22.34
CA ASP A 254 -6.02 26.84 23.09
C ASP A 254 -6.43 26.72 24.58
N PRO A 255 -5.53 26.29 25.48
CA PRO A 255 -5.85 26.10 26.88
C PRO A 255 -6.37 27.39 27.56
N GLY A 256 -6.03 28.57 27.03
CA GLY A 256 -6.52 29.84 27.52
C GLY A 256 -7.99 30.12 27.20
N ARG A 257 -8.51 29.55 26.13
CA ARG A 257 -9.91 29.66 25.70
C ARG A 257 -10.84 28.63 26.36
N PHE A 258 -10.27 27.55 26.85
CA PHE A 258 -10.99 26.42 27.47
C PHE A 258 -10.49 26.21 28.90
N PRO A 259 -10.85 27.12 29.87
CA PRO A 259 -10.38 27.00 31.24
C PRO A 259 -10.78 25.66 31.89
N ASP A 260 -11.96 25.16 31.58
CA ASP A 260 -12.47 23.86 32.07
C ASP A 260 -11.65 22.65 31.54
N SER A 261 -10.85 22.86 30.52
CA SER A 261 -9.95 21.80 30.02
C SER A 261 -8.85 21.42 31.04
N ARG A 262 -8.62 22.21 32.08
CA ARG A 262 -7.65 21.90 33.13
C ARG A 262 -8.05 20.69 33.97
N ASP A 263 -9.34 20.38 34.02
CA ASP A 263 -9.88 19.22 34.72
C ASP A 263 -9.86 17.95 33.87
N LEU A 264 -9.59 18.10 32.55
CA LEU A 264 -9.47 16.97 31.65
C LEU A 264 -8.13 16.24 31.84
N HIS A 265 -8.20 14.93 31.80
CA HIS A 265 -7.05 14.05 31.92
C HIS A 265 -7.18 12.86 30.97
N GLU A 266 -6.12 12.11 30.81
CA GLU A 266 -6.17 10.87 30.04
C GLU A 266 -7.19 9.91 30.69
N GLY A 267 -8.08 9.35 29.87
CA GLY A 267 -9.22 8.54 30.30
C GLY A 267 -10.55 9.31 30.44
N SER A 268 -10.55 10.66 30.38
CA SER A 268 -11.79 11.43 30.39
C SER A 268 -12.58 11.23 29.12
N SER A 269 -13.91 11.04 29.25
CA SER A 269 -14.84 11.03 28.12
C SER A 269 -15.16 12.46 27.70
N VAL A 270 -15.09 12.73 26.40
CA VAL A 270 -15.30 14.09 25.85
C VAL A 270 -16.06 14.06 24.55
N LYS A 271 -16.79 15.16 24.32
CA LYS A 271 -17.35 15.55 23.05
C LYS A 271 -16.69 16.84 22.60
N ILE A 272 -16.16 16.85 21.37
CA ILE A 272 -15.39 17.99 20.85
C ILE A 272 -15.94 18.38 19.50
N THR A 273 -16.37 19.61 19.35
CA THR A 273 -16.63 20.22 18.06
C THR A 273 -15.36 20.93 17.61
N ALA A 274 -14.84 20.54 16.47
CA ALA A 274 -13.62 21.10 15.89
C ALA A 274 -13.84 21.53 14.45
N VAL A 275 -12.97 22.41 13.95
CA VAL A 275 -12.93 22.81 12.55
C VAL A 275 -11.58 22.40 11.97
N PHE A 276 -11.60 21.81 10.80
CA PHE A 276 -10.37 21.52 10.05
C PHE A 276 -9.84 22.80 9.40
N ASP A 277 -8.63 23.24 9.75
CA ASP A 277 -8.05 24.49 9.23
C ASP A 277 -7.27 24.32 7.90
N GLY A 278 -7.20 23.10 7.37
CA GLY A 278 -6.42 22.73 6.20
C GLY A 278 -5.11 22.03 6.56
N THR A 279 -4.76 21.98 7.85
CA THR A 279 -3.57 21.24 8.33
C THR A 279 -3.87 20.36 9.53
N ARG A 280 -4.81 20.78 10.39
CA ARG A 280 -5.16 20.13 11.64
C ARG A 280 -6.60 20.41 12.03
N TYR A 281 -7.13 19.62 12.94
CA TYR A 281 -8.38 19.90 13.61
C TYR A 281 -8.14 20.88 14.75
N VAL A 282 -8.96 21.94 14.82
CA VAL A 282 -8.87 22.97 15.85
C VAL A 282 -10.18 22.99 16.63
N ALA A 283 -10.12 22.72 17.93
CA ALA A 283 -11.30 22.70 18.79
C ALA A 283 -11.99 24.08 18.82
N ARG A 284 -13.31 24.06 18.72
CA ARG A 284 -14.21 25.19 18.93
C ARG A 284 -14.95 25.08 20.26
N GLU A 285 -15.27 23.85 20.63
CA GLU A 285 -15.97 23.51 21.85
C GLU A 285 -15.44 22.18 22.39
N ILE A 286 -15.31 22.08 23.69
CA ILE A 286 -14.89 20.86 24.41
C ILE A 286 -15.85 20.69 25.58
N GLU A 287 -16.60 19.59 25.60
CA GLU A 287 -17.52 19.19 26.65
C GLU A 287 -17.01 17.91 27.30
N ALA A 288 -16.92 17.85 28.63
CA ALA A 288 -16.70 16.61 29.37
C ALA A 288 -18.03 15.86 29.49
N GLU A 289 -18.03 14.56 29.23
CA GLU A 289 -19.20 13.68 29.39
C GLU A 289 -19.18 12.93 30.73
#